data_e2467835a86ef885b4e1647311b8773f
#
_entry.id   e2467835a86ef885b4e1647311b8773f
#
_cell.length_a   1.000
_cell.length_b   1.000
_cell.length_c   1.000
_cell.angle_alpha   90.00
_cell.angle_beta   90.00
_cell.angle_gamma   90.00
#
_symmetry.space_group_name_H-M   'P 1'
#
loop_
_entity.id
_entity.type
_entity.pdbx_description
1 polymer ?
#
loop_
_entity_poly.entity_id
_entity_poly.type
_entity_poly.pdbx_seq_one_letter_code
_entity_poly.pdbx_strand_id
1 'polypeptide(L)'
;MERVAIPVFESRVSPVLDSCQRMVVVDIEKGCEIRRQELNLDKMSIHERIEVMARWGIRKIICAGVSDVMCRFLAGKDIALVSGIAGELEKIINAYICN
;
A
#
# COMPACT_ATOMS: atom_id res chain seq x y z
N MET A 1 -15.15 6.86 -2.68
CA MET A 1 -14.01 6.20 -3.33
C MET A 1 -12.96 5.85 -2.29
N GLU A 2 -12.38 4.66 -2.39
CA GLU A 2 -11.33 4.20 -1.50
C GLU A 2 -10.02 4.05 -2.28
N ARG A 3 -8.93 4.59 -1.75
CA ARG A 3 -7.60 4.44 -2.36
C ARG A 3 -6.74 3.57 -1.47
N VAL A 4 -6.35 2.42 -1.99
CA VAL A 4 -5.58 1.39 -1.28
C VAL A 4 -4.23 1.21 -1.96
N ALA A 5 -3.16 1.11 -1.17
CA ALA A 5 -1.82 0.90 -1.71
C ALA A 5 -1.26 -0.43 -1.23
N ILE A 6 -0.52 -1.09 -2.10
CA ILE A 6 0.09 -2.39 -1.83
C ILE A 6 1.54 -2.32 -2.29
N PRO A 7 2.52 -2.51 -1.39
CA PRO A 7 3.92 -2.58 -1.81
C PRO A 7 4.16 -3.86 -2.61
N VAL A 8 4.85 -3.75 -3.73
CA VAL A 8 5.04 -4.88 -4.64
C VAL A 8 6.51 -5.09 -4.98
N PHE A 9 6.85 -6.35 -5.20
CA PHE A 9 8.10 -6.78 -5.79
C PHE A 9 7.73 -7.79 -6.88
N GLU A 10 8.01 -7.41 -8.12
CA GLU A 10 7.52 -8.16 -9.28
C GLU A 10 5.98 -8.23 -9.25
N SER A 11 5.39 -9.41 -9.28
CA SER A 11 3.94 -9.58 -9.28
C SER A 11 3.38 -9.96 -7.91
N ARG A 12 4.17 -9.81 -6.85
CA ARG A 12 3.79 -10.24 -5.50
C ARG A 12 3.87 -9.09 -4.51
N VAL A 13 3.20 -9.23 -3.37
CA VAL A 13 3.34 -8.28 -2.27
C VAL A 13 4.78 -8.31 -1.79
N SER A 14 5.39 -7.13 -1.66
CA SER A 14 6.77 -7.01 -1.18
C SER A 14 6.89 -7.53 0.24
N PRO A 15 7.99 -8.20 0.60
CA PRO A 15 8.17 -8.73 1.96
C PRO A 15 8.14 -7.67 3.06
N VAL A 16 8.65 -6.45 2.78
CA VAL A 16 8.74 -5.39 3.80
C VAL A 16 8.30 -4.06 3.20
N LEU A 17 7.35 -3.42 3.85
CA LEU A 17 6.84 -2.11 3.44
C LEU A 17 7.92 -1.02 3.51
N ASP A 18 8.73 -1.04 4.57
CA ASP A 18 9.72 0.01 4.85
C ASP A 18 10.70 0.23 3.69
N SER A 19 11.08 -0.82 3.00
CA SER A 19 12.11 -0.80 1.96
C SER A 19 11.58 -1.10 0.56
N CYS A 20 10.29 -1.17 0.36
CA CYS A 20 9.74 -1.45 -0.97
C CYS A 20 10.13 -0.34 -1.95
N GLN A 21 10.34 -0.69 -3.20
CA GLN A 21 10.69 0.27 -4.24
C GLN A 21 9.47 0.81 -4.96
N ARG A 22 8.40 0.04 -5.02
CA ARG A 22 7.16 0.40 -5.72
C ARG A 22 5.95 0.01 -4.92
N MET A 23 4.89 0.79 -5.08
CA MET A 23 3.56 0.43 -4.61
C MET A 23 2.60 0.48 -5.78
N VAL A 24 1.62 -0.41 -5.78
CA VAL A 24 0.47 -0.31 -6.66
C VAL A 24 -0.64 0.39 -5.88
N VAL A 25 -1.16 1.46 -6.46
CA VAL A 25 -2.24 2.26 -5.84
C VAL A 25 -3.52 1.99 -6.62
N VAL A 26 -4.52 1.46 -5.93
CA VAL A 26 -5.78 1.03 -6.53
C VAL A 26 -6.91 1.89 -5.99
N ASP A 27 -7.68 2.48 -6.90
CA ASP A 27 -8.90 3.21 -6.55
C ASP A 27 -10.09 2.29 -6.72
N ILE A 28 -10.90 2.19 -5.67
CA ILE A 28 -12.05 1.29 -5.61
C ILE A 28 -13.30 2.10 -5.34
N GLU A 29 -14.33 1.88 -6.13
CA GLU A 29 -15.64 2.54 -5.96
C GLU A 29 -16.74 1.53 -6.22
N LYS A 30 -17.68 1.44 -5.29
CA LYS A 30 -18.85 0.55 -5.39
C LYS A 30 -18.45 -0.91 -5.67
N GLY A 31 -17.38 -1.36 -5.01
CA GLY A 31 -16.90 -2.73 -5.15
C GLY A 31 -16.17 -3.03 -6.44
N CYS A 32 -15.77 -2.00 -7.18
CA CYS A 32 -15.03 -2.17 -8.44
C CYS A 32 -13.74 -1.37 -8.44
N GLU A 33 -12.70 -1.96 -9.02
CA GLU A 33 -11.46 -1.24 -9.27
C GLU A 33 -11.69 -0.31 -10.47
N ILE A 34 -11.54 1.01 -10.25
CA ILE A 34 -11.77 1.99 -11.31
C ILE A 34 -10.48 2.58 -11.86
N ARG A 35 -9.36 2.44 -11.12
CA ARG A 35 -8.08 2.99 -11.56
C ARG A 35 -6.95 2.29 -10.83
N ARG A 36 -5.82 2.12 -11.52
CA ARG A 36 -4.61 1.55 -10.94
C ARG A 36 -3.40 2.37 -11.40
N GLN A 37 -2.55 2.74 -10.44
CA GLN A 37 -1.34 3.51 -10.70
C GLN A 37 -0.17 2.88 -9.97
N GLU A 38 1.05 3.19 -10.41
CA GLU A 38 2.26 2.81 -9.71
C GLU A 38 2.89 4.03 -9.06
N LEU A 39 3.33 3.86 -7.82
CA LEU A 39 4.04 4.88 -7.07
C LEU A 39 5.46 4.38 -6.82
N ASN A 40 6.45 5.12 -7.31
CA ASN A 40 7.86 4.77 -7.13
C ASN A 40 8.37 5.44 -5.86
N LEU A 41 8.90 4.64 -4.95
CA LEU A 41 9.44 5.08 -3.66
C LEU A 41 10.95 4.86 -3.56
N ASP A 42 11.60 4.45 -4.64
CA ASP A 42 13.02 4.14 -4.62
C ASP A 42 13.85 5.34 -4.15
N LYS A 43 14.84 5.06 -3.31
CA LYS A 43 15.76 6.06 -2.75
C LYS A 43 15.10 7.11 -1.85
N MET A 44 13.87 6.88 -1.42
CA MET A 44 13.20 7.75 -0.46
C MET A 44 13.43 7.30 0.97
N SER A 45 13.63 8.24 1.88
CA SER A 45 13.66 7.97 3.31
C SER A 45 12.25 7.57 3.79
N ILE A 46 12.15 7.06 5.01
CA ILE A 46 10.85 6.72 5.59
C ILE A 46 9.93 7.94 5.63
N HIS A 47 10.45 9.09 6.03
CA HIS A 47 9.65 10.33 6.07
C HIS A 47 9.15 10.73 4.70
N GLU A 48 10.01 10.66 3.68
CA GLU A 48 9.64 11.00 2.32
C GLU A 48 8.56 10.06 1.79
N ARG A 49 8.68 8.75 2.07
CA ARG A 49 7.69 7.75 1.67
C ARG A 49 6.31 8.06 2.24
N ILE A 50 6.26 8.37 3.53
CA ILE A 50 5.01 8.65 4.22
C ILE A 50 4.37 9.94 3.71
N GLU A 51 5.18 10.99 3.49
CA GLU A 51 4.67 12.25 2.96
C GLU A 51 4.08 12.07 1.55
N VAL A 52 4.74 11.30 0.69
CA VAL A 52 4.25 11.02 -0.65
C VAL A 52 2.94 10.23 -0.59
N MET A 53 2.87 9.21 0.25
CA MET A 53 1.65 8.41 0.41
C MET A 53 0.49 9.29 0.88
N ALA A 54 0.74 10.18 1.84
CA ALA A 54 -0.28 11.09 2.34
C ALA A 54 -0.76 12.05 1.25
N ARG A 55 0.15 12.61 0.47
CA ARG A 55 -0.18 13.52 -0.63
C ARG A 55 -0.98 12.84 -1.73
N TRP A 56 -0.72 11.56 -1.95
CA TRP A 56 -1.49 10.76 -2.92
C TRP A 56 -2.89 10.42 -2.42
N GLY A 57 -3.20 10.76 -1.18
CA GLY A 57 -4.51 10.46 -0.62
C GLY A 57 -4.73 8.99 -0.29
N ILE A 58 -3.65 8.24 -0.08
CA ILE A 58 -3.74 6.83 0.30
C ILE A 58 -4.31 6.75 1.71
N ARG A 59 -5.36 5.95 1.89
CA ARG A 59 -6.03 5.79 3.18
C ARG A 59 -5.83 4.43 3.81
N LYS A 60 -5.39 3.45 3.04
CA LYS A 60 -5.17 2.09 3.52
C LYS A 60 -3.99 1.47 2.80
N ILE A 61 -3.17 0.74 3.54
CA ILE A 61 -2.06 -0.03 2.98
C ILE A 61 -2.26 -1.49 3.35
N ILE A 62 -2.15 -2.38 2.36
CA ILE A 62 -2.14 -3.82 2.58
C ILE A 62 -0.70 -4.28 2.32
N CYS A 63 -0.06 -4.87 3.33
CA CYS A 63 1.36 -5.24 3.23
C CYS A 63 1.65 -6.55 3.95
N ALA A 64 2.85 -7.07 3.76
CA ALA A 64 3.35 -8.25 4.48
C ALA A 64 4.04 -7.80 5.77
N GLY A 65 5.34 -7.56 5.75
CA GLY A 65 6.08 -7.07 6.91
C GLY A 65 6.13 -5.56 6.98
N VAL A 66 6.20 -5.03 8.20
CA VAL A 66 6.29 -3.58 8.44
C VAL A 66 6.90 -3.36 9.82
N SER A 67 7.76 -2.34 9.96
CA SER A 67 8.37 -2.02 11.25
C SER A 67 7.41 -1.25 12.16
N ASP A 68 7.67 -1.28 13.46
CA ASP A 68 6.90 -0.51 14.45
C ASP A 68 7.01 0.98 14.17
N VAL A 69 8.17 1.45 13.74
CA VAL A 69 8.41 2.86 13.41
C VAL A 69 7.47 3.29 12.27
N MET A 70 7.42 2.50 11.20
CA MET A 70 6.54 2.79 10.06
C MET A 70 5.07 2.78 10.51
N CYS A 71 4.67 1.83 11.34
CA CYS A 71 3.31 1.75 11.87
C CYS A 71 2.91 3.04 12.59
N ARG A 72 3.79 3.57 13.41
CA ARG A 72 3.51 4.79 14.17
C ARG A 72 3.36 6.01 13.27
N PHE A 73 4.25 6.15 12.27
CA PHE A 73 4.17 7.27 11.35
C PHE A 73 2.89 7.21 10.50
N LEU A 74 2.52 6.02 10.04
CA LEU A 74 1.30 5.85 9.25
C LEU A 74 0.05 6.17 10.08
N ALA A 75 0.03 5.75 11.34
CA ALA A 75 -1.07 6.07 12.25
C ALA A 75 -1.22 7.58 12.43
N GLY A 76 -0.10 8.30 12.50
CA GLY A 76 -0.10 9.75 12.61
C GLY A 76 -0.66 10.48 11.40
N LYS A 77 -0.75 9.80 10.26
CA LYS A 77 -1.31 10.35 9.01
C LYS A 77 -2.70 9.79 8.71
N ASP A 78 -3.31 9.08 9.65
CA ASP A 78 -4.63 8.44 9.47
C ASP A 78 -4.64 7.44 8.30
N ILE A 79 -3.53 6.76 8.09
CA ILE A 79 -3.43 5.70 7.09
C ILE A 79 -3.61 4.36 7.83
N ALA A 80 -4.67 3.64 7.50
CA ALA A 80 -4.93 2.32 8.06
C ALA A 80 -3.97 1.29 7.47
N LEU A 81 -3.59 0.30 8.26
CA LEU A 81 -2.61 -0.70 7.87
C LEU A 81 -3.16 -2.10 8.10
N VAL A 82 -3.11 -2.93 7.05
CA VAL A 82 -3.41 -4.36 7.14
C VAL A 82 -2.11 -5.08 6.83
N SER A 83 -1.49 -5.69 7.85
CA SER A 83 -0.20 -6.36 7.72
C SER A 83 -0.37 -7.88 7.73
N GLY A 84 0.72 -8.59 7.43
CA GLY A 84 0.72 -10.05 7.43
C GLY A 84 0.09 -10.66 6.19
N ILE A 85 -0.06 -9.90 5.11
CA ILE A 85 -0.66 -10.37 3.87
C ILE A 85 0.44 -10.66 2.87
N ALA A 86 0.51 -11.89 2.37
CA ALA A 86 1.50 -12.31 1.39
C ALA A 86 0.80 -12.95 0.19
N GLY A 87 1.48 -12.98 -0.97
CA GLY A 87 0.98 -13.66 -2.14
C GLY A 87 0.98 -12.80 -3.39
N GLU A 88 0.31 -13.30 -4.41
CA GLU A 88 0.23 -12.62 -5.70
C GLU A 88 -0.69 -11.40 -5.63
N LEU A 89 -0.23 -10.31 -6.22
CA LEU A 89 -0.94 -9.02 -6.18
C LEU A 89 -2.39 -9.14 -6.66
N GLU A 90 -2.60 -9.77 -7.82
CA GLU A 90 -3.94 -9.85 -8.40
C GLU A 90 -4.90 -10.63 -7.52
N LYS A 91 -4.43 -11.68 -6.88
CA LYS A 91 -5.26 -12.47 -5.96
C LYS A 91 -5.66 -11.66 -4.74
N ILE A 92 -4.73 -10.87 -4.23
CA ILE A 92 -4.99 -10.03 -3.06
C ILE A 92 -5.98 -8.91 -3.38
N ILE A 93 -5.81 -8.26 -4.52
CA ILE A 93 -6.75 -7.23 -4.95
C ILE A 93 -8.15 -7.82 -5.15
N ASN A 94 -8.25 -8.97 -5.82
CA ASN A 94 -9.53 -9.62 -6.05
C ASN A 94 -10.21 -10.02 -4.73
N ALA A 95 -9.45 -10.58 -3.80
CA ALA A 95 -9.99 -10.96 -2.49
C ALA A 95 -10.48 -9.73 -1.72
N TYR A 96 -9.77 -8.64 -1.80
CA TYR A 96 -10.14 -7.41 -1.11
C TYR A 96 -11.44 -6.82 -1.68
N ILE A 97 -11.56 -6.79 -3.00
CA ILE A 97 -12.72 -6.20 -3.68
C ILE A 97 -13.97 -7.08 -3.49
N CYS A 98 -13.80 -8.41 -3.51
CA CYS A 98 -14.92 -9.35 -3.44
C CYS A 98 -15.44 -9.61 -2.04
N ASN A 99 -14.81 -9.05 -1.03
CA ASN A 99 -15.27 -9.25 0.35
C ASN A 99 -16.25 -8.18 0.80
#